data_a6160bdbf8c7530466baedd01dc5b0c3
#
_entry.id   a6160bdbf8c7530466baedd01dc5b0c3
#
_cell.length_a   1.000
_cell.length_b   1.000
_cell.length_c   1.000
_cell.angle_alpha   90.00
_cell.angle_beta   90.00
_cell.angle_gamma   90.00
#
_symmetry.space_group_name_H-M   'P 1'
#
loop_
_entity.id
_entity.type
_entity.pdbx_description
1 polymer ?
#
loop_
_entity_poly.entity_id
_entity_poly.type
_entity_poly.pdbx_seq_one_letter_code
_entity_poly.pdbx_strand_id
1 'polypeptide(L)'
;MLLEGDCLKKVEEIPSGSIQTVVTSPPYWGLRDYNNDDQLGQESSPERFVFNLTTLFTKIKRVLKDDGTVWVNIGDTFFGPKGGHFDSKNSITNSTTGSEYRQKRNAPPKHTYLKTGDLSGVPWMFAIEMQKKGWYLKQDIIWHKPNPMPEAVNNRCVKSHEYIFLFTKSKQYYFNADAIKIRDVRRGSVWRFNTASSGEAHFAVFPEELPALCIKAGTKEGDTVLDPFLGSGTTADIAQRLQRKWVGIELNPKYIEIIKRKTAQRELF
;
A
#
# COMPACT_ATOMS: atom_id res chain seq x y z
N MET A 1 -8.79 2.74 -16.48
CA MET A 1 -8.37 4.14 -16.79
C MET A 1 -7.15 4.48 -15.95
N LEU A 2 -6.08 4.97 -16.58
CA LEU A 2 -4.87 5.47 -15.89
C LEU A 2 -4.92 7.00 -15.83
N LEU A 3 -4.70 7.57 -14.65
CA LEU A 3 -4.54 8.99 -14.39
C LEU A 3 -3.08 9.25 -13.99
N GLU A 4 -2.38 10.05 -14.79
CA GLU A 4 -0.95 10.34 -14.59
C GLU A 4 -0.77 11.59 -13.73
N GLY A 5 -0.09 11.49 -12.59
CA GLY A 5 0.24 12.59 -11.70
C GLY A 5 -0.05 12.36 -10.22
N ASP A 6 -0.04 13.45 -9.46
CA ASP A 6 -0.27 13.47 -8.02
C ASP A 6 -1.67 12.99 -7.64
N CYS A 7 -1.75 12.01 -6.75
CA CYS A 7 -3.00 11.38 -6.32
C CYS A 7 -3.96 12.38 -5.63
N LEU A 8 -3.45 13.38 -4.91
CA LEU A 8 -4.26 14.41 -4.26
C LEU A 8 -4.99 15.31 -5.28
N LYS A 9 -4.39 15.51 -6.46
CA LYS A 9 -4.97 16.30 -7.56
C LYS A 9 -5.86 15.41 -8.43
N LYS A 10 -5.34 14.25 -8.84
CA LYS A 10 -6.00 13.35 -9.80
C LYS A 10 -7.27 12.68 -9.28
N VAL A 11 -7.40 12.47 -7.99
CA VAL A 11 -8.63 11.94 -7.40
C VAL A 11 -9.84 12.88 -7.62
N GLU A 12 -9.62 14.16 -7.83
CA GLU A 12 -10.70 15.12 -8.10
C GLU A 12 -11.33 14.92 -9.49
N GLU A 13 -10.60 14.32 -10.44
CA GLU A 13 -11.08 14.02 -11.78
C GLU A 13 -12.04 12.81 -11.82
N ILE A 14 -12.07 12.01 -10.74
CA ILE A 14 -12.92 10.82 -10.64
C ILE A 14 -14.35 11.23 -10.25
N PRO A 15 -15.38 10.75 -10.96
CA PRO A 15 -16.77 11.06 -10.62
C PRO A 15 -17.16 10.59 -9.21
N SER A 16 -18.02 11.36 -8.54
CA SER A 16 -18.55 11.00 -7.21
C SER A 16 -19.31 9.67 -7.26
N GLY A 17 -19.15 8.80 -6.25
CA GLY A 17 -19.87 7.56 -6.11
C GLY A 17 -19.62 6.53 -7.23
N SER A 18 -18.53 6.65 -7.98
CA SER A 18 -18.22 5.76 -9.12
C SER A 18 -17.38 4.53 -8.74
N ILE A 19 -16.72 4.56 -7.59
CA ILE A 19 -15.79 3.53 -7.11
C ILE A 19 -16.47 2.61 -6.11
N GLN A 20 -16.41 1.29 -6.34
CA GLN A 20 -16.95 0.30 -5.41
C GLN A 20 -15.93 -0.08 -4.33
N THR A 21 -14.67 -0.24 -4.71
CA THR A 21 -13.61 -0.56 -3.74
C THR A 21 -12.30 0.15 -4.06
N VAL A 22 -11.58 0.49 -3.01
CA VAL A 22 -10.19 0.95 -3.10
C VAL A 22 -9.30 -0.16 -2.56
N VAL A 23 -8.28 -0.54 -3.31
CA VAL A 23 -7.25 -1.51 -2.87
C VAL A 23 -5.90 -0.91 -3.17
N THR A 24 -5.12 -0.66 -2.13
CA THR A 24 -3.88 0.09 -2.30
C THR A 24 -2.82 -0.22 -1.25
N SER A 25 -1.57 0.04 -1.61
CA SER A 25 -0.44 0.09 -0.69
C SER A 25 0.26 1.44 -0.88
N PRO A 26 0.02 2.41 -0.01
CA PRO A 26 0.67 3.72 -0.12
C PRO A 26 2.19 3.61 0.05
N PRO A 27 2.96 4.60 -0.40
CA PRO A 27 4.38 4.69 -0.06
C PRO A 27 4.56 4.62 1.46
N TYR A 28 5.52 3.82 1.93
CA TYR A 28 5.79 3.73 3.37
C TYR A 28 6.65 4.91 3.80
N TRP A 29 6.33 5.46 4.96
CA TRP A 29 7.04 6.62 5.48
C TRP A 29 8.55 6.39 5.55
N GLY A 30 9.27 7.21 4.80
CA GLY A 30 10.70 7.24 4.74
C GLY A 30 11.39 5.99 4.22
N LEU A 31 10.71 5.14 3.46
CA LEU A 31 11.31 3.93 2.90
C LEU A 31 11.93 4.17 1.53
N ARG A 32 11.29 4.96 0.68
CA ARG A 32 11.72 5.19 -0.70
C ARG A 32 11.60 6.65 -1.10
N ASP A 33 12.56 7.08 -1.90
CA ASP A 33 12.49 8.32 -2.65
C ASP A 33 12.31 7.99 -4.12
N TYR A 34 11.30 8.57 -4.72
CA TYR A 34 11.00 8.46 -6.14
C TYR A 34 11.49 9.67 -6.92
N ASN A 35 12.30 10.56 -6.29
CA ASN A 35 12.82 11.79 -6.86
C ASN A 35 11.73 12.71 -7.41
N ASN A 36 10.64 12.87 -6.66
CA ASN A 36 9.55 13.76 -7.01
C ASN A 36 9.07 14.52 -5.76
N ASP A 37 9.05 15.83 -5.83
CA ASP A 37 8.70 16.70 -4.70
C ASP A 37 7.24 16.54 -4.24
N ASP A 38 6.34 16.12 -5.13
CA ASP A 38 4.93 15.85 -4.83
C ASP A 38 4.69 14.45 -4.22
N GLN A 39 5.74 13.64 -4.00
CA GLN A 39 5.58 12.29 -3.45
C GLN A 39 5.22 12.28 -1.97
N LEU A 40 4.34 11.35 -1.57
CA LEU A 40 4.12 10.99 -0.18
C LEU A 40 5.21 10.03 0.33
N GLY A 41 5.45 10.04 1.65
CA GLY A 41 6.39 9.13 2.31
C GLY A 41 7.74 9.77 2.64
N GLN A 42 7.99 11.04 2.31
CA GLN A 42 9.20 11.79 2.62
C GLN A 42 8.99 12.90 3.65
N GLU A 43 7.83 12.94 4.28
CA GLU A 43 7.50 13.94 5.28
C GLU A 43 8.47 13.92 6.47
N SER A 44 8.64 15.07 7.11
CA SER A 44 9.57 15.28 8.22
C SER A 44 9.22 14.47 9.48
N SER A 45 7.97 14.08 9.64
CA SER A 45 7.52 13.26 10.77
C SER A 45 6.44 12.25 10.34
N PRO A 46 6.25 11.15 11.11
CA PRO A 46 5.20 10.18 10.84
C PRO A 46 3.80 10.78 10.94
N GLU A 47 3.58 11.74 11.84
CA GLU A 47 2.30 12.43 11.98
C GLU A 47 1.98 13.25 10.73
N ARG A 48 2.97 13.93 10.15
CA ARG A 48 2.77 14.70 8.93
C ARG A 48 2.45 13.80 7.74
N PHE A 49 3.13 12.67 7.66
CA PHE A 49 2.83 11.62 6.67
C PHE A 49 1.39 11.13 6.82
N VAL A 50 0.98 10.75 8.04
CA VAL A 50 -0.39 10.28 8.33
C VAL A 50 -1.42 11.34 7.98
N PHE A 51 -1.16 12.61 8.31
CA PHE A 51 -2.04 13.71 7.97
C PHE A 51 -2.22 13.85 6.44
N ASN A 52 -1.13 13.84 5.68
CA ASN A 52 -1.18 13.95 4.22
C ASN A 52 -1.90 12.75 3.60
N LEU A 53 -1.56 11.52 4.04
CA LEU A 53 -2.18 10.30 3.56
C LEU A 53 -3.69 10.29 3.85
N THR A 54 -4.12 10.63 5.06
CA THR A 54 -5.54 10.66 5.41
C THR A 54 -6.31 11.79 4.74
N THR A 55 -5.62 12.85 4.31
CA THR A 55 -6.21 13.90 3.46
C THR A 55 -6.64 13.34 2.11
N LEU A 56 -5.82 12.49 1.49
CA LEU A 56 -6.21 11.76 0.28
C LEU A 56 -7.48 10.92 0.51
N PHE A 57 -7.52 10.15 1.60
CA PHE A 57 -8.70 9.32 1.89
C PHE A 57 -9.96 10.13 2.19
N THR A 58 -9.83 11.36 2.68
CA THR A 58 -10.98 12.28 2.80
C THR A 58 -11.56 12.62 1.42
N LYS A 59 -10.70 12.84 0.41
CA LYS A 59 -11.13 13.07 -0.97
C LYS A 59 -11.70 11.79 -1.61
N ILE A 60 -11.09 10.64 -1.35
CA ILE A 60 -11.57 9.32 -1.79
C ILE A 60 -13.00 9.04 -1.29
N LYS A 61 -13.38 9.54 -0.12
CA LYS A 61 -14.72 9.37 0.42
C LYS A 61 -15.83 9.87 -0.52
N ARG A 62 -15.55 10.92 -1.30
CA ARG A 62 -16.46 11.46 -2.31
C ARG A 62 -16.69 10.49 -3.48
N VAL A 63 -15.62 9.88 -3.97
CA VAL A 63 -15.67 9.02 -5.17
C VAL A 63 -16.13 7.60 -4.85
N LEU A 64 -16.03 7.17 -3.58
CA LEU A 64 -16.47 5.86 -3.13
C LEU A 64 -18.00 5.81 -3.03
N LYS A 65 -18.61 4.71 -3.47
CA LYS A 65 -20.04 4.42 -3.25
C LYS A 65 -20.36 4.33 -1.76
N ASP A 66 -21.62 4.48 -1.37
CA ASP A 66 -22.03 4.46 0.04
C ASP A 66 -21.81 3.10 0.70
N ASP A 67 -21.94 2.02 -0.06
CA ASP A 67 -21.66 0.65 0.36
C ASP A 67 -20.23 0.19 0.03
N GLY A 68 -19.37 1.10 -0.42
CA GLY A 68 -18.01 0.81 -0.85
C GLY A 68 -17.05 0.50 0.29
N THR A 69 -15.94 -0.16 -0.05
CA THR A 69 -14.88 -0.58 0.87
C THR A 69 -13.52 0.00 0.50
N VAL A 70 -12.66 0.16 1.50
CA VAL A 70 -11.27 0.62 1.33
C VAL A 70 -10.35 -0.36 2.03
N TRP A 71 -9.39 -0.90 1.29
CA TRP A 71 -8.39 -1.85 1.76
C TRP A 71 -7.01 -1.21 1.62
N VAL A 72 -6.33 -1.02 2.75
CA VAL A 72 -5.02 -0.38 2.77
C VAL A 72 -3.99 -1.32 3.37
N ASN A 73 -3.07 -1.81 2.55
CA ASN A 73 -1.88 -2.51 3.03
C ASN A 73 -0.82 -1.48 3.43
N ILE A 74 -0.41 -1.51 4.67
CA ILE A 74 0.58 -0.59 5.19
C ILE A 74 1.51 -1.28 6.20
N GLY A 75 2.82 -1.15 5.96
CA GLY A 75 3.85 -1.62 6.86
C GLY A 75 4.39 -0.51 7.75
N ASP A 76 4.90 -0.92 8.91
CA ASP A 76 5.56 0.00 9.83
C ASP A 76 7.06 0.07 9.58
N THR A 77 7.70 1.14 10.03
CA THR A 77 9.13 1.38 9.90
C THR A 77 9.74 1.73 11.26
N PHE A 78 11.02 1.49 11.42
CA PHE A 78 11.74 1.94 12.62
C PHE A 78 12.17 3.39 12.47
N PHE A 79 11.96 4.16 13.52
CA PHE A 79 12.41 5.56 13.61
C PHE A 79 13.93 5.60 13.73
N GLY A 80 14.59 6.34 12.85
CA GLY A 80 16.04 6.43 12.86
C GLY A 80 16.62 7.02 11.58
N PRO A 81 17.93 7.18 11.51
CA PRO A 81 18.60 7.58 10.27
C PRO A 81 18.30 6.54 9.20
N LYS A 82 17.81 6.97 8.06
CA LYS A 82 17.55 6.09 6.91
C LYS A 82 18.75 6.13 5.98
N GLY A 83 19.21 4.94 5.56
CA GLY A 83 20.35 4.77 4.65
C GLY A 83 21.66 4.45 5.31
N GLY A 84 21.72 4.33 6.63
CA GLY A 84 22.86 3.72 7.30
C GLY A 84 22.73 2.20 7.28
N HIS A 85 23.65 1.48 6.64
CA HIS A 85 24.04 0.20 7.18
C HIS A 85 24.33 0.46 8.66
N PHE A 86 23.72 -0.27 9.57
CA PHE A 86 24.35 -0.52 10.85
C PHE A 86 25.70 -1.17 10.49
N ASP A 87 26.77 -0.39 10.53
CA ASP A 87 28.12 -0.91 10.50
C ASP A 87 28.33 -1.76 11.76
N SER A 88 27.84 -2.99 11.73
CA SER A 88 28.53 -4.02 12.45
C SER A 88 29.80 -4.28 11.66
N LYS A 89 30.95 -4.08 12.28
CA LYS A 89 32.31 -4.26 11.71
C LYS A 89 32.58 -5.65 11.09
N ASN A 90 31.54 -6.43 10.77
CA ASN A 90 31.65 -7.83 10.33
C ASN A 90 30.61 -8.25 9.28
N SER A 91 30.16 -7.42 8.35
CA SER A 91 29.42 -7.95 7.20
C SER A 91 30.10 -7.61 5.88
N ILE A 92 30.99 -8.51 5.48
CA ILE A 92 31.46 -8.63 4.12
C ILE A 92 30.31 -9.24 3.30
N THR A 93 29.52 -8.41 2.66
CA THR A 93 28.75 -8.79 1.47
C THR A 93 28.78 -7.62 0.50
N ASN A 94 29.73 -7.67 -0.40
CA ASN A 94 29.72 -6.94 -1.66
C ASN A 94 28.54 -7.44 -2.51
N SER A 95 27.35 -6.90 -2.32
CA SER A 95 26.30 -6.98 -3.32
C SER A 95 26.33 -5.68 -4.13
N THR A 96 27.11 -5.70 -5.20
CA THR A 96 27.07 -4.76 -6.32
C THR A 96 25.77 -4.93 -7.10
N THR A 97 24.64 -4.71 -6.49
CA THR A 97 23.38 -4.49 -7.21
C THR A 97 22.92 -3.09 -6.86
N GLY A 98 23.21 -2.18 -7.79
CA GLY A 98 22.89 -0.78 -7.68
C GLY A 98 21.40 -0.54 -7.51
N SER A 99 20.97 -0.18 -6.32
CA SER A 99 19.73 0.56 -6.18
C SER A 99 20.09 2.04 -6.22
N GLU A 100 19.85 2.68 -7.34
CA GLU A 100 19.96 4.14 -7.53
C GLU A 100 19.01 4.94 -6.60
N TYR A 101 18.25 4.26 -5.76
CA TYR A 101 17.22 4.81 -4.87
C TYR A 101 17.59 4.75 -3.38
N ARG A 102 18.88 4.73 -3.03
CA ARG A 102 19.30 4.81 -1.62
C ARG A 102 19.49 6.26 -1.20
N GLN A 103 18.50 6.81 -0.52
CA GLN A 103 18.70 8.09 0.14
C GLN A 103 19.56 7.99 1.39
N LYS A 104 20.53 8.92 1.47
CA LYS A 104 21.14 9.33 2.74
C LYS A 104 20.10 10.15 3.49
N ARG A 105 19.35 9.57 4.43
CA ARG A 105 18.74 10.39 5.45
C ARG A 105 19.83 10.84 6.41
N ASN A 106 19.98 12.15 6.52
CA ASN A 106 20.60 12.77 7.68
C ASN A 106 19.93 12.25 8.94
N ALA A 107 20.60 12.36 10.10
CA ALA A 107 20.03 11.95 11.39
C ALA A 107 18.55 12.37 11.48
N PRO A 108 17.66 11.52 12.00
CA PRO A 108 16.26 11.87 12.11
C PRO A 108 16.12 13.17 12.87
N PRO A 109 15.19 14.05 12.50
CA PRO A 109 14.93 15.24 13.28
C PRO A 109 14.57 14.82 14.71
N LYS A 110 14.89 15.67 15.69
CA LYS A 110 14.46 15.45 17.07
C LYS A 110 12.94 15.28 17.07
N HIS A 111 12.46 14.17 17.62
CA HIS A 111 11.04 13.89 17.77
C HIS A 111 10.61 14.03 19.22
N THR A 112 9.36 14.38 19.47
CA THR A 112 8.87 14.66 20.84
C THR A 112 8.88 13.41 21.73
N TYR A 113 8.60 12.24 21.17
CA TYR A 113 8.56 10.98 21.93
C TYR A 113 9.28 9.81 21.25
N LEU A 114 9.43 9.77 19.93
CA LEU A 114 10.13 8.69 19.23
C LEU A 114 11.64 8.83 19.39
N LYS A 115 12.28 7.72 19.71
CA LYS A 115 13.73 7.57 19.81
C LYS A 115 14.24 6.68 18.66
N THR A 116 15.48 6.85 18.29
CA THR A 116 16.14 5.97 17.32
C THR A 116 16.00 4.51 17.73
N GLY A 117 15.45 3.69 16.84
CA GLY A 117 15.18 2.28 17.07
C GLY A 117 13.74 1.97 17.52
N ASP A 118 12.93 2.96 17.87
CA ASP A 118 11.50 2.75 18.14
C ASP A 118 10.76 2.33 16.86
N LEU A 119 9.77 1.45 16.99
CA LEU A 119 8.79 1.23 15.96
C LEU A 119 7.91 2.49 15.84
N SER A 120 7.76 3.02 14.62
CA SER A 120 7.12 4.33 14.42
C SER A 120 5.62 4.34 14.69
N GLY A 121 4.95 3.18 14.60
CA GLY A 121 3.51 3.05 14.85
C GLY A 121 2.62 3.60 13.74
N VAL A 122 3.19 3.89 12.58
CA VAL A 122 2.49 4.52 11.43
C VAL A 122 1.19 3.81 11.04
N PRO A 123 1.11 2.48 10.94
CA PRO A 123 -0.13 1.81 10.55
C PRO A 123 -1.30 2.13 11.47
N TRP A 124 -1.07 2.07 12.78
CA TRP A 124 -2.12 2.33 13.77
C TRP A 124 -2.43 3.82 13.92
N MET A 125 -1.43 4.70 13.79
CA MET A 125 -1.67 6.15 13.71
C MET A 125 -2.57 6.48 12.53
N PHE A 126 -2.32 5.88 11.36
CA PHE A 126 -3.17 6.03 10.17
C PHE A 126 -4.59 5.51 10.43
N ALA A 127 -4.73 4.30 10.98
CA ALA A 127 -6.02 3.70 11.23
C ALA A 127 -6.89 4.53 12.20
N ILE A 128 -6.30 5.04 13.28
CA ILE A 128 -6.98 5.90 14.27
C ILE A 128 -7.36 7.24 13.64
N GLU A 129 -6.47 7.84 12.83
CA GLU A 129 -6.76 9.13 12.19
C GLU A 129 -7.87 8.98 11.13
N MET A 130 -7.93 7.86 10.42
CA MET A 130 -9.06 7.54 9.53
C MET A 130 -10.39 7.48 10.30
N GLN A 131 -10.41 6.85 11.48
CA GLN A 131 -11.61 6.83 12.34
C GLN A 131 -12.03 8.25 12.75
N LYS A 132 -11.09 9.10 13.17
CA LYS A 132 -11.38 10.51 13.51
C LYS A 132 -11.96 11.29 12.33
N LYS A 133 -11.58 10.94 11.09
CA LYS A 133 -12.15 11.52 9.86
C LYS A 133 -13.47 10.85 9.44
N GLY A 134 -14.09 10.05 10.32
CA GLY A 134 -15.42 9.47 10.14
C GLY A 134 -15.46 8.25 9.24
N TRP A 135 -14.36 7.51 9.10
CA TRP A 135 -14.34 6.19 8.52
C TRP A 135 -14.66 5.13 9.58
N TYR A 136 -15.36 4.07 9.19
CA TYR A 136 -15.49 2.88 10.03
C TYR A 136 -14.29 1.98 9.80
N LEU A 137 -13.44 1.77 10.80
CA LEU A 137 -12.44 0.71 10.79
C LEU A 137 -13.15 -0.61 11.11
N LYS A 138 -13.29 -1.47 10.12
CA LYS A 138 -14.03 -2.73 10.23
C LYS A 138 -13.15 -3.90 10.66
N GLN A 139 -11.90 -3.90 10.21
CA GLN A 139 -10.96 -4.98 10.52
C GLN A 139 -9.51 -4.54 10.33
N ASP A 140 -8.66 -5.10 11.16
CA ASP A 140 -7.21 -5.21 11.01
C ASP A 140 -6.87 -6.63 10.58
N ILE A 141 -6.33 -6.78 9.41
CA ILE A 141 -5.89 -8.07 8.86
C ILE A 141 -4.38 -8.12 8.91
N ILE A 142 -3.84 -9.22 9.39
CA ILE A 142 -2.40 -9.47 9.38
C ILE A 142 -2.03 -10.21 8.11
N TRP A 143 -1.26 -9.58 7.24
CA TRP A 143 -0.57 -10.31 6.18
C TRP A 143 0.72 -10.90 6.75
N HIS A 144 0.69 -12.19 7.05
CA HIS A 144 1.87 -12.96 7.47
C HIS A 144 2.68 -13.36 6.24
N LYS A 145 3.97 -13.02 6.26
CA LYS A 145 4.96 -13.30 5.20
C LYS A 145 5.79 -14.51 5.62
N PRO A 146 5.58 -15.71 5.02
CA PRO A 146 6.40 -16.89 5.34
C PRO A 146 7.88 -16.72 4.97
N ASN A 147 8.16 -15.88 3.98
CA ASN A 147 9.50 -15.56 3.48
C ASN A 147 9.84 -14.06 3.70
N PRO A 148 9.90 -13.58 4.97
CA PRO A 148 10.23 -12.19 5.23
C PRO A 148 11.65 -11.90 4.78
N MET A 149 11.93 -10.62 4.47
CA MET A 149 13.29 -10.20 4.17
C MET A 149 14.17 -10.42 5.41
N PRO A 150 15.36 -11.05 5.26
CA PRO A 150 16.28 -11.23 6.38
C PRO A 150 16.67 -9.89 7.01
N GLU A 151 16.66 -9.85 8.33
CA GLU A 151 17.11 -8.69 9.11
C GLU A 151 18.34 -9.08 9.92
N ALA A 152 19.42 -8.32 9.79
CA ALA A 152 20.67 -8.54 10.54
C ALA A 152 20.56 -7.98 11.96
N VAL A 153 19.53 -8.37 12.70
CA VAL A 153 19.29 -7.95 14.10
C VAL A 153 19.03 -9.18 14.97
N ASN A 154 19.58 -9.17 16.19
CA ASN A 154 19.47 -10.26 17.17
C ASN A 154 18.86 -9.80 18.51
N ASN A 155 18.39 -8.57 18.60
CA ASN A 155 17.77 -8.00 19.81
C ASN A 155 16.24 -7.91 19.73
N ARG A 156 15.62 -8.42 18.66
CA ARG A 156 14.18 -8.51 18.44
C ARG A 156 13.83 -9.55 17.40
N CYS A 157 12.56 -9.91 17.32
CA CYS A 157 12.07 -10.83 16.28
C CYS A 157 12.16 -10.18 14.89
N VAL A 158 12.35 -11.01 13.85
CA VAL A 158 12.26 -10.60 12.45
C VAL A 158 10.83 -10.18 12.15
N LYS A 159 10.67 -9.04 11.48
CA LYS A 159 9.35 -8.51 11.11
C LYS A 159 8.78 -9.32 9.95
N SER A 160 7.83 -10.19 10.24
CA SER A 160 7.23 -11.12 9.28
C SER A 160 5.78 -10.80 8.92
N HIS A 161 5.30 -9.59 9.20
CA HIS A 161 3.93 -9.21 8.87
C HIS A 161 3.79 -7.74 8.49
N GLU A 162 2.68 -7.44 7.82
CA GLU A 162 2.14 -6.11 7.59
C GLU A 162 0.65 -6.09 7.92
N TYR A 163 0.07 -4.90 8.02
CA TYR A 163 -1.35 -4.71 8.24
C TYR A 163 -2.08 -4.48 6.92
N ILE A 164 -3.30 -5.03 6.81
CA ILE A 164 -4.27 -4.67 5.81
C ILE A 164 -5.51 -4.19 6.56
N PHE A 165 -5.75 -2.89 6.53
CA PHE A 165 -6.94 -2.33 7.17
C PHE A 165 -8.11 -2.30 6.22
N LEU A 166 -9.27 -2.75 6.70
CA LEU A 166 -10.55 -2.60 6.02
C LEU A 166 -11.32 -1.44 6.63
N PHE A 167 -11.58 -0.43 5.79
CA PHE A 167 -12.44 0.68 6.14
C PHE A 167 -13.68 0.72 5.28
N THR A 168 -14.74 1.33 5.81
CA THR A 168 -15.98 1.60 5.08
C THR A 168 -16.47 3.02 5.33
N LYS A 169 -17.21 3.54 4.36
CA LYS A 169 -17.83 4.85 4.43
C LYS A 169 -19.05 4.86 5.36
N SER A 170 -19.76 3.74 5.41
CA SER A 170 -20.97 3.57 6.20
C SER A 170 -20.97 2.28 7.03
N LYS A 171 -21.92 2.16 7.93
CA LYS A 171 -22.09 0.94 8.75
C LYS A 171 -22.47 -0.26 7.90
N GLN A 172 -23.29 -0.06 6.87
CA GLN A 172 -23.71 -1.06 5.89
C GLN A 172 -22.82 -0.94 4.65
N TYR A 173 -22.24 -2.04 4.20
CA TYR A 173 -21.34 -2.09 3.07
C TYR A 173 -21.40 -3.44 2.38
N TYR A 174 -20.97 -3.47 1.11
CA TYR A 174 -20.87 -4.70 0.37
C TYR A 174 -19.66 -5.51 0.81
N PHE A 175 -19.89 -6.79 1.16
CA PHE A 175 -18.83 -7.73 1.49
C PHE A 175 -19.23 -9.16 1.13
N ASN A 176 -18.53 -9.77 0.17
CA ASN A 176 -18.75 -11.15 -0.25
C ASN A 176 -17.78 -12.09 0.49
N ALA A 177 -18.19 -12.57 1.65
CA ALA A 177 -17.40 -13.49 2.46
C ALA A 177 -17.17 -14.85 1.75
N ASP A 178 -18.13 -15.28 0.92
CA ASP A 178 -18.07 -16.57 0.23
C ASP A 178 -16.99 -16.60 -0.85
N ALA A 179 -16.76 -15.47 -1.51
CA ALA A 179 -15.75 -15.34 -2.57
C ALA A 179 -14.30 -15.52 -2.07
N ILE A 180 -14.08 -15.47 -0.75
CA ILE A 180 -12.75 -15.55 -0.13
C ILE A 180 -12.63 -16.68 0.90
N LYS A 181 -13.56 -17.61 0.92
CA LYS A 181 -13.50 -18.83 1.78
C LYS A 181 -12.25 -19.65 1.51
N ILE A 182 -11.82 -20.41 2.51
CA ILE A 182 -10.79 -21.44 2.40
C ILE A 182 -11.45 -22.78 2.76
N ARG A 183 -11.53 -23.70 1.79
CA ARG A 183 -12.16 -25.02 2.01
C ARG A 183 -13.54 -24.90 2.68
N ASP A 184 -14.39 -24.05 2.14
CA ASP A 184 -15.73 -23.73 2.63
C ASP A 184 -15.82 -23.10 4.02
N VAL A 185 -14.68 -22.78 4.63
CA VAL A 185 -14.62 -22.09 5.92
C VAL A 185 -14.39 -20.60 5.71
N ARG A 186 -15.07 -19.77 6.49
CA ARG A 186 -14.88 -18.32 6.49
C ARG A 186 -13.41 -17.98 6.75
N ARG A 187 -12.81 -17.13 5.90
CA ARG A 187 -11.42 -16.71 6.06
C ARG A 187 -11.23 -15.91 7.35
N GLY A 188 -10.21 -16.26 8.12
CA GLY A 188 -9.78 -15.52 9.31
C GLY A 188 -9.00 -14.25 8.96
N SER A 189 -8.68 -13.46 9.98
CA SER A 189 -7.96 -12.18 9.85
C SER A 189 -6.44 -12.32 9.73
N VAL A 190 -5.89 -13.53 9.72
CA VAL A 190 -4.47 -13.77 9.42
C VAL A 190 -4.37 -14.39 8.03
N TRP A 191 -3.82 -13.63 7.10
CA TRP A 191 -3.63 -14.06 5.72
C TRP A 191 -2.16 -14.44 5.50
N ARG A 192 -1.94 -15.67 5.01
CA ARG A 192 -0.60 -16.21 4.81
C ARG A 192 -0.32 -16.40 3.33
N PHE A 193 0.57 -15.59 2.77
CA PHE A 193 1.11 -15.74 1.42
C PHE A 193 2.47 -15.03 1.30
N ASN A 194 3.26 -15.52 0.35
CA ASN A 194 4.61 -15.02 0.15
C ASN A 194 4.65 -13.59 -0.37
N THR A 195 5.76 -12.91 -0.15
CA THR A 195 6.08 -11.68 -0.87
C THR A 195 6.27 -11.99 -2.35
N ALA A 196 5.89 -11.05 -3.22
CA ALA A 196 6.17 -11.20 -4.64
C ALA A 196 7.69 -11.20 -4.87
N SER A 197 8.19 -12.17 -5.64
CA SER A 197 9.53 -12.11 -6.21
C SER A 197 9.41 -11.35 -7.53
N SER A 198 9.87 -10.11 -7.57
CA SER A 198 10.01 -9.41 -8.85
C SER A 198 11.29 -9.91 -9.52
N GLY A 199 11.17 -10.52 -10.69
CA GLY A 199 12.35 -10.87 -11.53
C GLY A 199 13.09 -9.62 -12.03
N GLU A 200 12.48 -8.46 -11.95
CA GLU A 200 13.12 -7.14 -12.16
C GLU A 200 13.43 -6.55 -10.78
N ALA A 201 14.71 -6.42 -10.46
CA ALA A 201 15.32 -6.20 -9.14
C ALA A 201 14.92 -4.89 -8.41
N HIS A 202 13.91 -4.14 -8.85
CA HIS A 202 13.70 -2.76 -8.40
C HIS A 202 12.32 -2.43 -7.80
N PHE A 203 11.35 -3.35 -7.82
CA PHE A 203 9.98 -2.97 -7.47
C PHE A 203 9.44 -3.78 -6.28
N ALA A 204 9.15 -3.11 -5.15
CA ALA A 204 8.34 -3.71 -4.10
C ALA A 204 6.88 -3.72 -4.57
N VAL A 205 6.50 -4.83 -5.14
CA VAL A 205 5.12 -5.11 -5.55
C VAL A 205 4.49 -5.93 -4.44
N PHE A 206 3.29 -5.56 -3.99
CA PHE A 206 2.56 -6.49 -3.15
C PHE A 206 2.08 -7.68 -3.98
N PRO A 207 1.99 -8.89 -3.39
CA PRO A 207 1.66 -10.09 -4.15
C PRO A 207 0.24 -10.04 -4.69
N GLU A 208 0.01 -10.71 -5.82
CA GLU A 208 -1.28 -10.74 -6.52
C GLU A 208 -2.44 -11.24 -5.66
N GLU A 209 -2.15 -12.12 -4.70
CA GLU A 209 -3.14 -12.66 -3.77
C GLU A 209 -3.82 -11.58 -2.93
N LEU A 210 -3.08 -10.53 -2.54
CA LEU A 210 -3.62 -9.45 -1.72
C LEU A 210 -4.76 -8.71 -2.46
N PRO A 211 -4.53 -8.07 -3.62
CA PRO A 211 -5.61 -7.39 -4.34
C PRO A 211 -6.69 -8.37 -4.81
N ALA A 212 -6.34 -9.60 -5.16
CA ALA A 212 -7.34 -10.59 -5.57
C ALA A 212 -8.37 -10.88 -4.47
N LEU A 213 -7.93 -11.04 -3.23
CA LEU A 213 -8.81 -11.27 -2.09
C LEU A 213 -9.65 -10.04 -1.78
N CYS A 214 -9.04 -8.85 -1.74
CA CYS A 214 -9.74 -7.60 -1.45
C CYS A 214 -10.80 -7.27 -2.52
N ILE A 215 -10.46 -7.43 -3.79
CA ILE A 215 -11.38 -7.18 -4.93
C ILE A 215 -12.54 -8.18 -4.91
N LYS A 216 -12.28 -9.48 -4.74
CA LYS A 216 -13.33 -10.50 -4.65
C LYS A 216 -14.29 -10.25 -3.49
N ALA A 217 -13.76 -9.83 -2.33
CA ALA A 217 -14.58 -9.53 -1.16
C ALA A 217 -15.39 -8.23 -1.30
N GLY A 218 -14.82 -7.20 -1.93
CA GLY A 218 -15.37 -5.86 -1.97
C GLY A 218 -16.16 -5.50 -3.23
N THR A 219 -16.25 -6.38 -4.25
CA THR A 219 -16.85 -6.05 -5.54
C THR A 219 -17.61 -7.19 -6.20
N LYS A 220 -18.53 -6.84 -7.10
CA LYS A 220 -19.13 -7.71 -8.12
C LYS A 220 -18.44 -7.49 -9.47
N GLU A 221 -18.67 -8.37 -10.43
CA GLU A 221 -18.25 -8.17 -11.83
C GLU A 221 -18.84 -6.88 -12.40
N GLY A 222 -18.04 -6.16 -13.18
CA GLY A 222 -18.40 -4.86 -13.73
C GLY A 222 -18.21 -3.66 -12.79
N ASP A 223 -18.02 -3.88 -11.48
CA ASP A 223 -17.70 -2.81 -10.54
C ASP A 223 -16.32 -2.19 -10.80
N THR A 224 -16.10 -0.97 -10.28
CA THR A 224 -14.86 -0.24 -10.47
C THR A 224 -13.99 -0.28 -9.21
N VAL A 225 -12.73 -0.65 -9.39
CA VAL A 225 -11.66 -0.67 -8.37
C VAL A 225 -10.78 0.57 -8.55
N LEU A 226 -10.41 1.24 -7.46
CA LEU A 226 -9.44 2.35 -7.47
C LEU A 226 -8.17 1.93 -6.73
N ASP A 227 -7.01 2.24 -7.34
CA ASP A 227 -5.73 2.27 -6.64
C ASP A 227 -5.06 3.64 -6.85
N PRO A 228 -5.02 4.51 -5.82
CA PRO A 228 -4.42 5.84 -5.92
C PRO A 228 -2.88 5.83 -5.90
N PHE A 229 -2.25 4.66 -5.72
CA PHE A 229 -0.80 4.44 -5.74
C PHE A 229 -0.47 3.21 -6.58
N LEU A 230 -0.86 3.26 -7.87
CA LEU A 230 -0.94 2.07 -8.73
C LEU A 230 0.39 1.33 -8.92
N GLY A 231 1.53 2.02 -8.82
CA GLY A 231 2.85 1.43 -8.98
C GLY A 231 2.99 0.70 -10.31
N SER A 232 3.42 -0.55 -10.28
CA SER A 232 3.58 -1.38 -11.49
C SER A 232 2.27 -1.94 -12.06
N GLY A 233 1.11 -1.57 -11.52
CA GLY A 233 -0.20 -1.94 -12.05
C GLY A 233 -0.78 -3.26 -11.56
N THR A 234 -0.30 -3.84 -10.46
CA THR A 234 -0.79 -5.13 -9.96
C THR A 234 -2.29 -5.12 -9.65
N THR A 235 -2.79 -4.06 -9.00
CA THR A 235 -4.24 -3.92 -8.72
C THR A 235 -5.06 -3.85 -10.00
N ALA A 236 -4.61 -3.08 -11.01
CA ALA A 236 -5.30 -2.96 -12.28
C ALA A 236 -5.35 -4.29 -13.03
N ASP A 237 -4.23 -5.00 -13.06
CA ASP A 237 -4.11 -6.30 -13.69
C ASP A 237 -5.07 -7.33 -13.08
N ILE A 238 -5.10 -7.43 -11.76
CA ILE A 238 -6.00 -8.33 -11.04
C ILE A 238 -7.46 -7.93 -11.23
N ALA A 239 -7.79 -6.64 -11.16
CA ALA A 239 -9.14 -6.17 -11.41
C ALA A 239 -9.64 -6.59 -12.80
N GLN A 240 -8.81 -6.42 -13.83
CA GLN A 240 -9.14 -6.81 -15.20
C GLN A 240 -9.33 -8.33 -15.35
N ARG A 241 -8.41 -9.14 -14.77
CA ARG A 241 -8.55 -10.62 -14.75
C ARG A 241 -9.82 -11.09 -14.06
N LEU A 242 -10.29 -10.34 -13.07
CA LEU A 242 -11.52 -10.61 -12.35
C LEU A 242 -12.76 -9.94 -12.97
N GLN A 243 -12.68 -9.41 -14.20
CA GLN A 243 -13.78 -8.73 -14.90
C GLN A 243 -14.32 -7.49 -14.17
N ARG A 244 -13.45 -6.78 -13.46
CA ARG A 244 -13.73 -5.49 -12.85
C ARG A 244 -13.11 -4.37 -13.67
N LYS A 245 -13.77 -3.22 -13.69
CA LYS A 245 -13.18 -1.99 -14.20
C LYS A 245 -12.17 -1.48 -13.19
N TRP A 246 -11.20 -0.69 -13.65
CA TRP A 246 -10.21 -0.10 -12.76
C TRP A 246 -9.91 1.36 -13.10
N VAL A 247 -9.58 2.10 -12.08
CA VAL A 247 -8.98 3.43 -12.13
C VAL A 247 -7.70 3.36 -11.32
N GLY A 248 -6.60 3.86 -11.86
CA GLY A 248 -5.32 3.90 -11.16
C GLY A 248 -4.70 5.28 -11.29
N ILE A 249 -4.05 5.74 -10.23
CA ILE A 249 -3.27 6.98 -10.25
C ILE A 249 -1.81 6.62 -10.04
N GLU A 250 -0.92 7.18 -10.88
CA GLU A 250 0.51 6.95 -10.77
C GLU A 250 1.27 8.24 -11.07
N LEU A 251 2.24 8.56 -10.21
CA LEU A 251 3.07 9.75 -10.30
C LEU A 251 4.35 9.51 -11.10
N ASN A 252 4.91 8.29 -11.01
CA ASN A 252 6.23 7.97 -11.58
C ASN A 252 6.12 7.59 -13.07
N PRO A 253 6.75 8.34 -13.99
CA PRO A 253 6.70 8.06 -15.42
C PRO A 253 7.17 6.64 -15.81
N LYS A 254 8.17 6.10 -15.11
CA LYS A 254 8.67 4.73 -15.36
C LYS A 254 7.60 3.67 -15.09
N TYR A 255 6.81 3.84 -14.02
CA TYR A 255 5.70 2.94 -13.72
C TYR A 255 4.55 3.11 -14.72
N ILE A 256 4.27 4.33 -15.16
CA ILE A 256 3.26 4.63 -16.16
C ILE A 256 3.53 3.87 -17.46
N GLU A 257 4.78 3.83 -17.92
CA GLU A 257 5.17 3.05 -19.10
C GLU A 257 4.97 1.54 -18.91
N ILE A 258 5.29 1.01 -17.72
CA ILE A 258 5.08 -0.40 -17.39
C ILE A 258 3.58 -0.75 -17.40
N ILE A 259 2.75 0.12 -16.82
CA ILE A 259 1.29 -0.07 -16.78
C ILE A 259 0.74 -0.09 -18.21
N LYS A 260 1.08 0.91 -19.02
CA LYS A 260 0.63 1.00 -20.42
C LYS A 260 0.99 -0.26 -21.21
N ARG A 261 2.22 -0.76 -21.06
CA ARG A 261 2.67 -2.00 -21.72
C ARG A 261 1.86 -3.22 -21.27
N LYS A 262 1.65 -3.38 -19.95
CA LYS A 262 0.91 -4.52 -19.39
C LYS A 262 -0.57 -4.51 -19.79
N THR A 263 -1.20 -3.35 -19.82
CA THR A 263 -2.63 -3.23 -20.14
C THR A 263 -2.88 -3.36 -21.65
N ALA A 264 -2.02 -2.81 -22.51
CA ALA A 264 -2.14 -2.94 -23.97
C ALA A 264 -2.00 -4.40 -24.47
N GLN A 265 -1.18 -5.21 -23.81
CA GLN A 265 -1.03 -6.63 -24.18
C GLN A 265 -2.30 -7.46 -23.94
N ARG A 266 -3.26 -7.00 -23.13
CA ARG A 266 -4.48 -7.71 -22.78
C ARG A 266 -5.72 -7.27 -23.57
N GLU A 267 -5.67 -6.13 -24.25
CA GLU A 267 -6.72 -5.72 -25.17
C GLU A 267 -6.66 -6.50 -26.51
N LEU A 268 -5.60 -7.31 -26.69
CA LEU A 268 -5.36 -8.12 -27.90
C LEU A 268 -5.84 -9.58 -27.75
N PHE A 269 -6.40 -9.97 -26.62
CA PHE A 269 -6.95 -11.29 -26.33
C PHE A 269 -8.36 -11.18 -25.69
#